data_408f71085b4bf07cd56474a2ac64b98b
#
_entry.id   408f71085b4bf07cd56474a2ac64b98b
#
_cell.length_a   1.000
_cell.length_b   1.000
_cell.length_c   1.000
_cell.angle_alpha   90.00
_cell.angle_beta   90.00
_cell.angle_gamma   90.00
#
_symmetry.space_group_name_H-M   'P 1'
#
loop_
_entity.id
_entity.type
_entity.pdbx_description
1 polymer ?
#
loop_
_entity_poly.entity_id
_entity_poly.type
_entity_poly.pdbx_seq_one_letter_code
_entity_poly.pdbx_strand_id
1 'polypeptide(L)'
;MRREERQQHARETTRRAILDAALELFIADGYTQVSIRNIAAKVEYSPGAIYSYFPSKDEIFFALAEEGFHLLSGPDDPGRREYLRSLEPVDRIREMFWHVYEFSREQPQYFALMFVDRYVPRISREYERFAFVRDMKHELIARIQECIDAGDFPSTLDAPVACRMLIMGVLGVAAMQLSDRLGPPEQADVLARDVLNTLLCGLKSGVSLQSRDTLCAVDEAASRATVS
;
A
#
# COMPACT_ATOMS: atom_id res chain seq x y z
N MET A 1 -27.69 -25.42 5.88
CA MET A 1 -27.43 -24.06 5.35
C MET A 1 -28.75 -23.42 4.98
N ARG A 2 -29.13 -22.30 5.63
CA ARG A 2 -30.42 -21.60 5.39
C ARG A 2 -30.42 -20.96 4.00
N ARG A 3 -31.59 -20.66 3.44
CA ARG A 3 -31.74 -20.07 2.10
C ARG A 3 -30.99 -18.73 1.97
N GLU A 4 -31.04 -17.93 3.01
CA GLU A 4 -30.35 -16.63 3.12
C GLU A 4 -28.83 -16.79 3.06
N GLU A 5 -28.25 -17.76 3.78
CA GLU A 5 -26.81 -18.04 3.77
C GLU A 5 -26.31 -18.43 2.39
N ARG A 6 -27.10 -19.24 1.65
CA ARG A 6 -26.77 -19.61 0.27
C ARG A 6 -26.82 -18.43 -0.68
N GLN A 7 -27.80 -17.54 -0.50
CA GLN A 7 -27.92 -16.35 -1.32
C GLN A 7 -26.78 -15.35 -1.05
N GLN A 8 -26.41 -15.17 0.23
CA GLN A 8 -25.28 -14.33 0.61
C GLN A 8 -23.97 -14.90 0.05
N HIS A 9 -23.74 -16.20 0.21
CA HIS A 9 -22.54 -16.85 -0.33
C HIS A 9 -22.45 -16.72 -1.86
N ALA A 10 -23.54 -16.94 -2.59
CA ALA A 10 -23.58 -16.75 -4.04
C ALA A 10 -23.28 -15.29 -4.44
N ARG A 11 -23.78 -14.32 -3.67
CA ARG A 11 -23.49 -12.90 -3.91
C ARG A 11 -22.00 -12.57 -3.70
N GLU A 12 -21.40 -13.08 -2.64
CA GLU A 12 -19.98 -12.88 -2.35
C GLU A 12 -19.09 -13.54 -3.40
N THR A 13 -19.43 -14.76 -3.84
CA THR A 13 -18.71 -15.44 -4.93
C THR A 13 -18.75 -14.63 -6.23
N THR A 14 -19.92 -14.10 -6.61
CA THR A 14 -20.01 -13.24 -7.79
C THR A 14 -19.25 -11.95 -7.63
N ARG A 15 -19.33 -11.30 -6.45
CA ARG A 15 -18.57 -10.09 -6.14
C ARG A 15 -17.06 -10.34 -6.27
N ARG A 16 -16.56 -11.48 -5.77
CA ARG A 16 -15.16 -11.89 -5.89
C ARG A 16 -14.77 -12.07 -7.36
N ALA A 17 -15.55 -12.80 -8.14
CA ALA A 17 -15.27 -13.01 -9.56
C ALA A 17 -15.18 -11.68 -10.35
N ILE A 18 -16.01 -10.68 -10.02
CA ILE A 18 -15.93 -9.35 -10.63
C ILE A 18 -14.63 -8.66 -10.27
N LEU A 19 -14.21 -8.72 -9.02
CA LEU A 19 -12.94 -8.11 -8.56
C LEU A 19 -11.74 -8.78 -9.22
N ASP A 20 -11.69 -10.11 -9.28
CA ASP A 20 -10.61 -10.86 -9.91
C ASP A 20 -10.49 -10.51 -11.40
N ALA A 21 -11.60 -10.51 -12.12
CA ALA A 21 -11.63 -10.15 -13.53
C ALA A 21 -11.18 -8.69 -13.76
N ALA A 22 -11.61 -7.78 -12.88
CA ALA A 22 -11.23 -6.38 -12.97
C ALA A 22 -9.72 -6.19 -12.69
N LEU A 23 -9.18 -6.85 -11.68
CA LEU A 23 -7.75 -6.80 -11.35
C LEU A 23 -6.90 -7.26 -12.55
N GLU A 24 -7.23 -8.42 -13.13
CA GLU A 24 -6.53 -8.93 -14.32
C GLU A 24 -6.58 -7.93 -15.48
N LEU A 25 -7.76 -7.36 -15.78
CA LEU A 25 -7.92 -6.40 -16.86
C LEU A 25 -7.17 -5.09 -16.58
N PHE A 26 -7.22 -4.57 -15.36
CA PHE A 26 -6.50 -3.35 -15.00
C PHE A 26 -4.99 -3.50 -15.16
N ILE A 27 -4.44 -4.68 -14.81
CA ILE A 27 -3.01 -4.95 -14.99
C ILE A 27 -2.65 -5.16 -16.45
N ALA A 28 -3.48 -5.85 -17.25
CA ALA A 28 -3.18 -6.16 -18.64
C ALA A 28 -3.34 -4.95 -19.57
N ASP A 29 -4.43 -4.20 -19.41
CA ASP A 29 -4.83 -3.15 -20.36
C ASP A 29 -4.66 -1.73 -19.78
N GLY A 30 -4.43 -1.61 -18.47
CA GLY A 30 -4.41 -0.35 -17.73
C GLY A 30 -5.81 0.14 -17.34
N TYR A 31 -5.90 0.82 -16.20
CA TYR A 31 -7.17 1.28 -15.63
C TYR A 31 -8.04 2.06 -16.63
N THR A 32 -7.45 2.97 -17.41
CA THR A 32 -8.21 3.87 -18.32
C THR A 32 -8.89 3.14 -19.47
N GLN A 33 -8.28 2.07 -19.98
CA GLN A 33 -8.78 1.32 -21.13
C GLN A 33 -9.91 0.33 -20.77
N VAL A 34 -9.98 -0.07 -19.51
CA VAL A 34 -10.98 -1.01 -19.03
C VAL A 34 -12.31 -0.31 -18.76
N SER A 35 -13.40 -0.91 -19.23
CA SER A 35 -14.78 -0.48 -18.98
C SER A 35 -15.56 -1.52 -18.20
N ILE A 36 -16.69 -1.13 -17.59
CA ILE A 36 -17.63 -2.09 -16.96
C ILE A 36 -18.10 -3.16 -17.96
N ARG A 37 -18.18 -2.83 -19.25
CA ARG A 37 -18.55 -3.81 -20.29
C ARG A 37 -17.47 -4.87 -20.50
N ASN A 38 -16.19 -4.50 -20.45
CA ASN A 38 -15.08 -5.46 -20.53
C ASN A 38 -15.10 -6.42 -19.33
N ILE A 39 -15.29 -5.88 -18.11
CA ILE A 39 -15.38 -6.69 -16.89
C ILE A 39 -16.59 -7.64 -16.97
N ALA A 40 -17.76 -7.12 -17.37
CA ALA A 40 -18.98 -7.91 -17.51
C ALA A 40 -18.83 -9.07 -18.52
N ALA A 41 -18.21 -8.78 -19.68
CA ALA A 41 -17.93 -9.80 -20.68
C ALA A 41 -16.99 -10.89 -20.14
N LYS A 42 -15.97 -10.53 -19.36
CA LYS A 42 -15.00 -11.48 -18.79
C LYS A 42 -15.62 -12.43 -17.77
N VAL A 43 -16.61 -11.96 -16.99
CA VAL A 43 -17.33 -12.79 -16.02
C VAL A 43 -18.66 -13.37 -16.54
N GLU A 44 -18.94 -13.18 -17.83
CA GLU A 44 -20.18 -13.67 -18.49
C GLU A 44 -21.48 -13.13 -17.88
N TYR A 45 -21.44 -11.87 -17.38
CA TYR A 45 -22.60 -11.17 -16.86
C TYR A 45 -23.00 -9.99 -17.76
N SER A 46 -24.24 -9.50 -17.59
CA SER A 46 -24.63 -8.23 -18.21
C SER A 46 -23.99 -7.05 -17.48
N PRO A 47 -23.70 -5.91 -18.16
CA PRO A 47 -23.24 -4.70 -17.49
C PRO A 47 -24.17 -4.23 -16.37
N GLY A 48 -25.51 -4.40 -16.56
CA GLY A 48 -26.50 -4.07 -15.53
C GLY A 48 -26.35 -4.93 -14.27
N ALA A 49 -25.95 -6.20 -14.43
CA ALA A 49 -25.66 -7.07 -13.28
C ALA A 49 -24.43 -6.58 -12.49
N ILE A 50 -23.38 -6.10 -13.17
CA ILE A 50 -22.19 -5.54 -12.49
C ILE A 50 -22.59 -4.33 -11.64
N TYR A 51 -23.42 -3.42 -12.16
CA TYR A 51 -23.86 -2.24 -11.42
C TYR A 51 -24.65 -2.56 -10.14
N SER A 52 -25.21 -3.78 -10.01
CA SER A 52 -25.84 -4.21 -8.76
C SER A 52 -24.85 -4.54 -7.63
N TYR A 53 -23.56 -4.74 -7.97
CA TYR A 53 -22.46 -5.01 -7.04
C TYR A 53 -21.58 -3.79 -6.81
N PHE A 54 -21.31 -3.05 -7.88
CA PHE A 54 -20.41 -1.90 -7.86
C PHE A 54 -21.01 -0.75 -8.67
N PRO A 55 -21.31 0.39 -8.04
CA PRO A 55 -21.94 1.54 -8.72
C PRO A 55 -21.11 2.14 -9.85
N SER A 56 -19.78 1.95 -9.82
CA SER A 56 -18.87 2.48 -10.84
C SER A 56 -17.60 1.63 -10.95
N LYS A 57 -16.80 1.89 -11.98
CA LYS A 57 -15.46 1.33 -12.14
C LYS A 57 -14.52 1.77 -11.01
N ASP A 58 -14.67 3.02 -10.56
CA ASP A 58 -13.88 3.57 -9.46
C ASP A 58 -14.16 2.81 -8.16
N GLU A 59 -15.41 2.39 -7.91
CA GLU A 59 -15.76 1.57 -6.75
C GLU A 59 -15.15 0.16 -6.79
N ILE A 60 -14.98 -0.42 -7.98
CA ILE A 60 -14.23 -1.66 -8.15
C ILE A 60 -12.75 -1.44 -7.82
N PHE A 61 -12.16 -0.36 -8.35
CA PHE A 61 -10.78 0.00 -8.05
C PHE A 61 -10.58 0.23 -6.55
N PHE A 62 -11.44 1.00 -5.90
CA PHE A 62 -11.33 1.26 -4.46
C PHE A 62 -11.48 -0.02 -3.63
N ALA A 63 -12.34 -0.95 -4.02
CA ALA A 63 -12.46 -2.24 -3.34
C ALA A 63 -11.17 -3.08 -3.48
N LEU A 64 -10.54 -3.08 -4.66
CA LEU A 64 -9.25 -3.75 -4.88
C LEU A 64 -8.11 -3.06 -4.12
N ALA A 65 -8.07 -1.73 -4.11
CA ALA A 65 -7.06 -0.98 -3.36
C ALA A 65 -7.17 -1.21 -1.85
N GLU A 66 -8.39 -1.23 -1.31
CA GLU A 66 -8.67 -1.54 0.09
C GLU A 66 -8.18 -2.96 0.44
N GLU A 67 -8.50 -3.96 -0.39
CA GLU A 67 -8.00 -5.33 -0.23
C GLU A 67 -6.47 -5.38 -0.29
N GLY A 68 -5.85 -4.69 -1.25
CA GLY A 68 -4.39 -4.62 -1.38
C GLY A 68 -3.73 -4.03 -0.14
N PHE A 69 -4.29 -2.97 0.45
CA PHE A 69 -3.78 -2.41 1.70
C PHE A 69 -4.00 -3.33 2.91
N HIS A 70 -5.10 -4.09 2.96
CA HIS A 70 -5.28 -5.11 3.99
C HIS A 70 -4.28 -6.25 3.84
N LEU A 71 -3.97 -6.68 2.62
CA LEU A 71 -2.92 -7.66 2.36
C LEU A 71 -1.54 -7.12 2.76
N LEU A 72 -1.24 -5.86 2.46
CA LEU A 72 0.00 -5.19 2.89
C LEU A 72 0.10 -5.07 4.41
N SER A 73 -1.00 -4.79 5.10
CA SER A 73 -1.02 -4.77 6.59
C SER A 73 -0.71 -6.15 7.16
N GLY A 74 -1.04 -7.19 6.41
CA GLY A 74 -0.96 -8.57 6.87
C GLY A 74 -2.03 -8.90 7.93
N PRO A 75 -2.13 -10.17 8.32
CA PRO A 75 -2.99 -10.57 9.42
C PRO A 75 -2.48 -9.97 10.73
N ASP A 76 -3.40 -9.69 11.66
CA ASP A 76 -3.05 -9.33 13.04
C ASP A 76 -2.43 -10.55 13.75
N ASP A 77 -1.12 -10.73 13.54
CA ASP A 77 -0.34 -11.85 14.07
C ASP A 77 0.38 -11.45 15.37
N PRO A 78 -0.02 -12.00 16.52
CA PRO A 78 0.66 -11.76 17.79
C PRO A 78 2.15 -12.15 17.77
N GLY A 79 2.52 -13.22 17.04
CA GLY A 79 3.90 -13.67 16.92
C GLY A 79 4.76 -12.65 16.17
N ARG A 80 4.25 -12.10 15.05
CA ARG A 80 4.93 -11.03 14.31
C ARG A 80 5.10 -9.77 15.17
N ARG A 81 4.06 -9.37 15.90
CA ARG A 81 4.15 -8.22 16.81
C ARG A 81 5.21 -8.41 17.89
N GLU A 82 5.28 -9.60 18.50
CA GLU A 82 6.30 -9.92 19.50
C GLU A 82 7.69 -9.92 18.89
N TYR A 83 7.86 -10.53 17.72
CA TYR A 83 9.12 -10.50 16.97
C TYR A 83 9.58 -9.05 16.71
N LEU A 84 8.71 -8.21 16.16
CA LEU A 84 9.06 -6.81 15.90
C LEU A 84 9.44 -6.04 17.19
N ARG A 85 8.76 -6.32 18.32
CA ARG A 85 9.09 -5.71 19.61
C ARG A 85 10.44 -6.17 20.17
N SER A 86 10.87 -7.39 19.84
CA SER A 86 12.15 -7.94 20.29
C SER A 86 13.36 -7.35 19.57
N LEU A 87 13.15 -6.70 18.42
CA LEU A 87 14.22 -6.08 17.63
C LEU A 87 14.65 -4.73 18.22
N GLU A 88 15.93 -4.39 18.01
CA GLU A 88 16.42 -3.04 18.22
C GLU A 88 15.63 -2.03 17.37
N PRO A 89 15.43 -0.78 17.83
CA PRO A 89 14.54 0.16 17.16
C PRO A 89 14.78 0.34 15.66
N VAL A 90 16.04 0.50 15.24
CA VAL A 90 16.41 0.68 13.82
C VAL A 90 16.20 -0.60 13.02
N ASP A 91 16.43 -1.78 13.60
CA ASP A 91 16.19 -3.07 12.94
C ASP A 91 14.69 -3.33 12.76
N ARG A 92 13.89 -2.89 13.72
CA ARG A 92 12.41 -2.90 13.60
C ARG A 92 11.95 -2.05 12.42
N ILE A 93 12.48 -0.83 12.26
CA ILE A 93 12.19 0.00 11.08
C ILE A 93 12.59 -0.74 9.80
N ARG A 94 13.78 -1.33 9.76
CA ARG A 94 14.25 -2.10 8.60
C ARG A 94 13.26 -3.21 8.21
N GLU A 95 12.80 -4.01 9.17
CA GLU A 95 11.84 -5.09 8.94
C GLU A 95 10.47 -4.57 8.48
N MET A 96 9.99 -3.45 9.03
CA MET A 96 8.72 -2.87 8.61
C MET A 96 8.76 -2.38 7.15
N PHE A 97 9.85 -1.73 6.74
CA PHE A 97 10.00 -1.28 5.35
C PHE A 97 10.35 -2.44 4.40
N TRP A 98 11.10 -3.44 4.87
CA TRP A 98 11.34 -4.66 4.10
C TRP A 98 10.04 -5.38 3.75
N HIS A 99 9.10 -5.44 4.65
CA HIS A 99 7.78 -6.03 4.41
C HIS A 99 7.01 -5.37 3.25
N VAL A 100 7.16 -4.07 3.04
CA VAL A 100 6.58 -3.39 1.86
C VAL A 100 7.20 -3.91 0.55
N TYR A 101 8.50 -4.21 0.57
CA TYR A 101 9.16 -4.84 -0.58
C TYR A 101 8.69 -6.28 -0.79
N GLU A 102 8.60 -7.08 0.27
CA GLU A 102 8.07 -8.46 0.20
C GLU A 102 6.67 -8.48 -0.39
N PHE A 103 5.80 -7.56 0.02
CA PHE A 103 4.46 -7.41 -0.56
C PHE A 103 4.48 -7.24 -2.08
N SER A 104 5.44 -6.49 -2.63
CA SER A 104 5.56 -6.32 -4.09
C SER A 104 5.88 -7.63 -4.82
N ARG A 105 6.53 -8.59 -4.15
CA ARG A 105 6.87 -9.90 -4.69
C ARG A 105 5.74 -10.91 -4.52
N GLU A 106 5.08 -10.88 -3.37
CA GLU A 106 4.01 -11.80 -3.03
C GLU A 106 2.70 -11.43 -3.71
N GLN A 107 2.45 -10.13 -3.88
CA GLN A 107 1.22 -9.56 -4.43
C GLN A 107 1.50 -8.55 -5.56
N PRO A 108 2.21 -8.95 -6.63
CA PRO A 108 2.69 -8.02 -7.66
C PRO A 108 1.56 -7.28 -8.38
N GLN A 109 0.40 -7.90 -8.55
CA GLN A 109 -0.77 -7.28 -9.19
C GLN A 109 -1.35 -6.14 -8.34
N TYR A 110 -1.54 -6.39 -7.04
CA TYR A 110 -2.00 -5.35 -6.12
C TYR A 110 -0.98 -4.22 -5.99
N PHE A 111 0.31 -4.57 -5.90
CA PHE A 111 1.37 -3.57 -5.83
C PHE A 111 1.36 -2.68 -7.09
N ALA A 112 1.28 -3.25 -8.29
CA ALA A 112 1.23 -2.50 -9.54
C ALA A 112 0.01 -1.56 -9.58
N LEU A 113 -1.17 -2.06 -9.22
CA LEU A 113 -2.41 -1.30 -9.19
C LEU A 113 -2.33 -0.12 -8.21
N MET A 114 -1.77 -0.33 -7.02
CA MET A 114 -1.75 0.65 -5.93
C MET A 114 -0.66 1.71 -6.08
N PHE A 115 0.52 1.35 -6.62
CA PHE A 115 1.71 2.19 -6.54
C PHE A 115 2.35 2.53 -7.90
N VAL A 116 2.03 1.81 -8.98
CA VAL A 116 2.68 1.99 -10.28
C VAL A 116 1.76 2.65 -11.30
N ASP A 117 0.49 2.29 -11.37
CA ASP A 117 -0.46 2.88 -12.32
C ASP A 117 -0.83 4.32 -11.89
N ARG A 118 -0.42 5.30 -12.70
CA ARG A 118 -0.65 6.73 -12.42
C ARG A 118 -2.06 7.21 -12.79
N TYR A 119 -2.83 6.43 -13.53
CA TYR A 119 -4.14 6.83 -14.07
C TYR A 119 -5.31 6.36 -13.21
N VAL A 120 -5.03 5.68 -12.11
CA VAL A 120 -6.04 5.22 -11.16
C VAL A 120 -6.65 6.38 -10.36
N PRO A 121 -7.88 6.22 -9.84
CA PRO A 121 -8.47 7.18 -8.92
C PRO A 121 -7.59 7.44 -7.69
N ARG A 122 -7.60 8.68 -7.21
CA ARG A 122 -6.79 9.05 -6.03
C ARG A 122 -7.46 8.56 -4.76
N ILE A 123 -6.82 7.61 -4.08
CA ILE A 123 -7.23 7.07 -2.78
C ILE A 123 -7.40 8.19 -1.71
N SER A 124 -6.58 9.24 -1.78
CA SER A 124 -6.67 10.38 -0.87
C SER A 124 -7.99 11.16 -0.92
N ARG A 125 -8.83 10.94 -1.93
CA ARG A 125 -10.18 11.51 -2.01
C ARG A 125 -11.22 10.72 -1.21
N GLU A 126 -10.92 9.46 -0.88
CA GLU A 126 -11.76 8.56 -0.11
C GLU A 126 -11.30 8.53 1.35
N TYR A 127 -11.34 9.70 2.01
CA TYR A 127 -10.72 9.94 3.31
C TYR A 127 -11.18 8.95 4.40
N GLU A 128 -12.49 8.74 4.53
CA GLU A 128 -13.05 7.83 5.54
C GLU A 128 -12.70 6.37 5.25
N ARG A 129 -12.84 5.96 3.99
CA ARG A 129 -12.60 4.58 3.56
C ARG A 129 -11.18 4.11 3.79
N PHE A 130 -10.20 5.00 3.58
CA PHE A 130 -8.78 4.70 3.73
C PHE A 130 -8.16 5.27 5.03
N ALA A 131 -8.98 5.48 6.08
CA ALA A 131 -8.49 5.93 7.38
C ALA A 131 -7.39 5.01 7.93
N PHE A 132 -7.56 3.70 7.85
CA PHE A 132 -6.60 2.71 8.31
C PHE A 132 -5.23 2.78 7.59
N VAL A 133 -5.20 3.22 6.33
CA VAL A 133 -3.93 3.44 5.59
C VAL A 133 -3.15 4.62 6.18
N ARG A 134 -3.87 5.66 6.62
CA ARG A 134 -3.24 6.78 7.34
C ARG A 134 -2.70 6.34 8.69
N ASP A 135 -3.44 5.51 9.41
CA ASP A 135 -3.02 4.96 10.71
C ASP A 135 -1.76 4.10 10.54
N MET A 136 -1.67 3.26 9.50
CA MET A 136 -0.46 2.54 9.12
C MET A 136 0.74 3.49 8.88
N LYS A 137 0.51 4.56 8.13
CA LYS A 137 1.56 5.57 7.86
C LYS A 137 2.00 6.27 9.16
N HIS A 138 1.05 6.64 10.01
CA HIS A 138 1.35 7.26 11.30
C HIS A 138 2.13 6.33 12.22
N GLU A 139 1.84 5.03 12.21
CA GLU A 139 2.63 4.06 12.96
C GLU A 139 4.08 3.99 12.47
N LEU A 140 4.32 3.94 11.16
CA LEU A 140 5.68 3.97 10.60
C LEU A 140 6.43 5.25 11.03
N ILE A 141 5.77 6.41 10.96
CA ILE A 141 6.35 7.68 11.40
C ILE A 141 6.64 7.67 12.89
N ALA A 142 5.74 7.14 13.72
CA ALA A 142 5.94 7.06 15.16
C ALA A 142 7.14 6.19 15.54
N ARG A 143 7.37 5.06 14.84
CA ARG A 143 8.57 4.22 15.06
C ARG A 143 9.87 4.95 14.72
N ILE A 144 9.85 5.78 13.66
CA ILE A 144 11.01 6.62 13.33
C ILE A 144 11.23 7.69 14.40
N GLN A 145 10.14 8.30 14.90
CA GLN A 145 10.22 9.29 15.97
C GLN A 145 10.78 8.69 17.27
N GLU A 146 10.39 7.45 17.62
CA GLU A 146 10.97 6.73 18.76
C GLU A 146 12.49 6.58 18.64
N CYS A 147 13.02 6.31 17.44
CA CYS A 147 14.47 6.24 17.21
C CYS A 147 15.15 7.62 17.33
N ILE A 148 14.48 8.70 16.95
CA ILE A 148 14.97 10.07 17.13
C ILE A 148 15.02 10.40 18.62
N ASP A 149 13.98 10.10 19.36
CA ASP A 149 13.86 10.38 20.80
C ASP A 149 14.85 9.54 21.63
N ALA A 150 15.16 8.32 21.17
CA ALA A 150 16.18 7.45 21.78
C ALA A 150 17.62 7.85 21.43
N GLY A 151 17.82 8.74 20.45
CA GLY A 151 19.14 9.16 19.99
C GLY A 151 19.79 8.24 18.94
N ASP A 152 19.06 7.27 18.40
CA ASP A 152 19.51 6.42 17.29
C ASP A 152 19.58 7.21 15.98
N PHE A 153 18.71 8.20 15.83
CA PHE A 153 18.73 9.18 14.75
C PHE A 153 18.92 10.60 15.30
N PRO A 154 19.48 11.51 14.50
CA PRO A 154 19.67 12.91 14.93
C PRO A 154 18.35 13.60 15.26
N SER A 155 18.34 14.43 16.30
CA SER A 155 17.17 15.23 16.70
C SER A 155 16.70 16.25 15.67
N THR A 156 17.52 16.52 14.65
CA THR A 156 17.19 17.41 13.52
C THR A 156 16.47 16.70 12.38
N LEU A 157 16.31 15.37 12.47
CA LEU A 157 15.65 14.57 11.44
C LEU A 157 14.12 14.76 11.51
N ASP A 158 13.50 15.05 10.38
CA ASP A 158 12.04 15.07 10.23
C ASP A 158 11.52 13.65 9.99
N ALA A 159 10.81 13.06 10.95
CA ALA A 159 10.35 11.68 10.88
C ALA A 159 9.39 11.42 9.69
N PRO A 160 8.42 12.28 9.36
CA PRO A 160 7.63 12.17 8.13
C PRO A 160 8.45 12.14 6.85
N VAL A 161 9.47 12.99 6.74
CA VAL A 161 10.37 13.01 5.56
C VAL A 161 11.20 11.75 5.49
N ALA A 162 11.77 11.29 6.62
CA ALA A 162 12.52 10.04 6.70
C ALA A 162 11.67 8.83 6.28
N CYS A 163 10.43 8.75 6.77
CA CYS A 163 9.46 7.72 6.37
C CYS A 163 9.24 7.74 4.86
N ARG A 164 9.04 8.91 4.27
CA ARG A 164 8.85 9.06 2.83
C ARG A 164 10.07 8.60 2.04
N MET A 165 11.28 8.93 2.48
CA MET A 165 12.50 8.50 1.81
C MET A 165 12.66 6.97 1.82
N LEU A 166 12.42 6.34 2.97
CA LEU A 166 12.50 4.89 3.11
C LEU A 166 11.47 4.19 2.20
N ILE A 167 10.22 4.65 2.22
CA ILE A 167 9.17 4.05 1.38
C ILE A 167 9.48 4.25 -0.11
N MET A 168 9.93 5.45 -0.54
CA MET A 168 10.28 5.70 -1.94
C MET A 168 11.45 4.85 -2.41
N GLY A 169 12.45 4.63 -1.56
CA GLY A 169 13.56 3.73 -1.87
C GLY A 169 13.09 2.31 -2.16
N VAL A 170 12.26 1.75 -1.30
CA VAL A 170 11.71 0.40 -1.43
C VAL A 170 10.77 0.30 -2.65
N LEU A 171 9.83 1.24 -2.79
CA LEU A 171 8.90 1.28 -3.93
C LEU A 171 9.64 1.46 -5.26
N GLY A 172 10.74 2.22 -5.27
CA GLY A 172 11.56 2.42 -6.46
C GLY A 172 12.15 1.11 -6.99
N VAL A 173 12.77 0.31 -6.13
CA VAL A 173 13.32 -1.00 -6.52
C VAL A 173 12.21 -1.94 -6.99
N ALA A 174 11.11 -2.01 -6.24
CA ALA A 174 9.96 -2.86 -6.58
C ALA A 174 9.34 -2.48 -7.94
N ALA A 175 9.17 -1.19 -8.22
CA ALA A 175 8.65 -0.72 -9.50
C ALA A 175 9.59 -1.03 -10.67
N MET A 176 10.92 -0.90 -10.48
CA MET A 176 11.92 -1.25 -11.48
C MET A 176 11.92 -2.74 -11.78
N GLN A 177 11.76 -3.59 -10.76
CA GLN A 177 11.64 -5.03 -10.91
C GLN A 177 10.37 -5.40 -11.68
N LEU A 178 9.21 -4.87 -11.29
CA LEU A 178 7.94 -5.16 -11.95
C LEU A 178 7.89 -4.70 -13.41
N SER A 179 8.66 -3.68 -13.76
CA SER A 179 8.77 -3.18 -15.15
C SER A 179 9.88 -3.85 -15.96
N ASP A 180 10.45 -4.94 -15.44
CA ASP A 180 11.52 -5.72 -16.08
C ASP A 180 12.76 -4.88 -16.45
N ARG A 181 13.08 -3.88 -15.62
CA ARG A 181 14.23 -2.96 -15.80
C ARG A 181 15.41 -3.28 -14.89
N LEU A 182 15.28 -4.31 -14.06
CA LEU A 182 16.39 -4.87 -13.28
C LEU A 182 16.84 -6.20 -13.87
N GLY A 183 18.03 -6.64 -13.47
CA GLY A 183 18.52 -7.97 -13.80
C GLY A 183 17.72 -9.11 -13.13
N PRO A 184 18.31 -10.28 -12.95
CA PRO A 184 17.65 -11.42 -12.31
C PRO A 184 17.00 -11.08 -10.96
N PRO A 185 15.92 -11.78 -10.55
CA PRO A 185 15.20 -11.47 -9.29
C PRO A 185 16.09 -11.43 -8.05
N GLU A 186 17.12 -12.25 -7.99
CA GLU A 186 18.10 -12.28 -6.88
C GLU A 186 18.85 -10.94 -6.74
N GLN A 187 19.09 -10.26 -7.85
CA GLN A 187 19.74 -8.94 -7.85
C GLN A 187 18.79 -7.87 -7.28
N ALA A 188 17.49 -7.97 -7.55
CA ALA A 188 16.49 -7.03 -7.02
C ALA A 188 16.40 -7.10 -5.50
N ASP A 189 16.40 -8.28 -4.91
CA ASP A 189 16.38 -8.47 -3.46
C ASP A 189 17.62 -7.89 -2.79
N VAL A 190 18.79 -8.12 -3.36
CA VAL A 190 20.06 -7.56 -2.87
C VAL A 190 20.03 -6.04 -2.97
N LEU A 191 19.61 -5.52 -4.12
CA LEU A 191 19.51 -4.07 -4.34
C LEU A 191 18.51 -3.41 -3.36
N ALA A 192 17.36 -4.03 -3.10
CA ALA A 192 16.39 -3.51 -2.16
C ALA A 192 16.96 -3.44 -0.73
N ARG A 193 17.71 -4.46 -0.29
CA ARG A 193 18.42 -4.46 0.99
C ARG A 193 19.49 -3.37 1.04
N ASP A 194 20.27 -3.23 -0.01
CA ASP A 194 21.34 -2.22 -0.09
C ASP A 194 20.76 -0.81 -0.07
N VAL A 195 19.69 -0.54 -0.81
CA VAL A 195 19.00 0.76 -0.81
C VAL A 195 18.47 1.07 0.59
N LEU A 196 17.79 0.12 1.23
CA LEU A 196 17.23 0.31 2.56
C LEU A 196 18.32 0.55 3.61
N ASN A 197 19.39 -0.25 3.60
CA ASN A 197 20.54 -0.08 4.49
C ASN A 197 21.25 1.24 4.26
N THR A 198 21.46 1.63 3.01
CA THR A 198 22.10 2.92 2.67
C THR A 198 21.29 4.11 3.18
N LEU A 199 19.96 4.07 3.00
CA LEU A 199 19.08 5.12 3.52
C LEU A 199 19.12 5.17 5.05
N LEU A 200 19.01 4.03 5.74
CA LEU A 200 19.09 3.99 7.21
C LEU A 200 20.44 4.49 7.73
N CYS A 201 21.54 4.09 7.09
CA CYS A 201 22.87 4.60 7.44
C CYS A 201 23.00 6.10 7.20
N GLY A 202 22.47 6.60 6.07
CA GLY A 202 22.42 8.04 5.76
C GLY A 202 21.64 8.82 6.82
N LEU A 203 20.46 8.33 7.21
CA LEU A 203 19.64 8.95 8.26
C LEU A 203 20.36 8.98 9.60
N LYS A 204 21.05 7.91 9.98
CA LYS A 204 21.88 7.83 11.19
C LYS A 204 23.03 8.84 11.18
N SER A 205 23.66 9.06 10.05
CA SER A 205 24.82 9.97 9.94
C SER A 205 24.45 11.45 10.00
N GLY A 206 23.16 11.79 10.00
CA GLY A 206 22.69 13.17 10.11
C GLY A 206 22.67 13.93 8.79
N VAL A 207 22.30 13.28 7.70
CA VAL A 207 22.09 13.95 6.40
C VAL A 207 21.06 15.06 6.54
N SER A 208 21.43 16.28 6.10
CA SER A 208 20.50 17.41 6.06
C SER A 208 19.48 17.20 4.94
N LEU A 209 18.21 16.97 5.30
CA LEU A 209 17.12 16.84 4.36
C LEU A 209 16.51 18.22 4.07
N GLN A 210 16.40 18.56 2.80
CA GLN A 210 15.79 19.83 2.36
C GLN A 210 14.30 19.69 2.04
N SER A 211 13.82 18.45 1.81
CA SER A 211 12.40 18.19 1.58
C SER A 211 11.61 18.33 2.87
N ARG A 212 10.37 18.82 2.76
CA ARG A 212 9.42 18.95 3.87
C ARG A 212 8.18 18.13 3.57
N ASP A 213 7.60 17.48 4.56
CA ASP A 213 6.32 16.78 4.40
C ASP A 213 5.16 17.77 4.56
N THR A 214 4.64 18.24 3.41
CA THR A 214 3.44 19.07 3.37
C THR A 214 2.14 18.27 3.44
N LEU A 215 2.18 16.96 3.25
CA LEU A 215 0.98 16.09 3.30
C LEU A 215 0.49 15.88 4.74
N CYS A 216 1.41 15.76 5.71
CA CYS A 216 1.02 15.67 7.12
C CYS A 216 0.32 16.94 7.61
N ALA A 217 0.72 18.13 7.13
CA ALA A 217 0.05 19.38 7.46
C ALA A 217 -1.38 19.47 6.88
N VAL A 218 -1.64 18.84 5.73
CA VAL A 218 -2.99 18.76 5.14
C VAL A 218 -3.87 17.79 5.92
N ASP A 219 -3.33 16.66 6.37
CA ASP A 219 -4.06 15.67 7.18
C ASP A 219 -4.46 16.26 8.54
N GLU A 220 -3.57 17.03 9.19
CA GLU A 220 -3.88 17.74 10.43
C GLU A 220 -4.94 18.83 10.25
N ALA A 221 -4.90 19.58 9.16
CA ALA A 221 -5.87 20.61 8.85
C ALA A 221 -7.26 20.02 8.56
N ALA A 222 -7.32 18.91 7.82
CA ALA A 222 -8.57 18.20 7.55
C ALA A 222 -9.18 17.59 8.81
N SER A 223 -8.36 17.02 9.71
CA SER A 223 -8.82 16.49 11.00
C SER A 223 -9.38 17.56 11.91
N ARG A 224 -8.82 18.79 11.92
CA ARG A 224 -9.34 19.91 12.70
C ARG A 224 -10.65 20.49 12.15
N ALA A 225 -10.84 20.43 10.83
CA ALA A 225 -12.06 20.91 10.17
C ALA A 225 -13.26 19.98 10.39
N THR A 226 -13.03 18.70 10.71
CA THR A 226 -14.10 17.70 10.96
C THR A 226 -14.59 17.72 12.41
N VAL A 227 -13.86 18.38 13.33
CA VAL A 227 -14.17 18.49 14.77
C VAL A 227 -14.86 19.83 15.11
N SER A 228 -15.02 20.70 14.12
CA SER A 228 -15.74 21.99 14.26
C SER A 228 -17.13 21.92 13.64
#